data_0d4f21d08b4857a42d7ff7b22b1c4cbb
#
_entry.id   0d4f21d08b4857a42d7ff7b22b1c4cbb
#
_cell.length_a   1.000
_cell.length_b   1.000
_cell.length_c   1.000
_cell.angle_alpha   90.00
_cell.angle_beta   90.00
_cell.angle_gamma   90.00
#
_symmetry.space_group_name_H-M   'P 1'
#
loop_
_entity.id
_entity.type
_entity.pdbx_description
1 polymer ?
#
loop_
_entity_poly.entity_id
_entity_poly.type
_entity_poly.pdbx_seq_one_letter_code
_entity_poly.pdbx_strand_id
1 'polypeptide(L)'
;MDVWTQVAVPLVAAVLTSSGLWAVVARRADKGDAQRKMLVGLAHDRIVHLGMVYVDRGYITQDEYENLNDYLYAPYEKMGGNGSAKRVMEEVRRLPIHKI
;
A
#
# COMPACT_ATOMS: atom_id res chain seq x y z
N MET A 1 52.39 -2.30 -5.30
CA MET A 1 50.96 -2.31 -5.00
C MET A 1 50.55 -0.91 -4.63
N ASP A 2 49.47 -0.45 -5.25
CA ASP A 2 49.07 0.95 -5.13
C ASP A 2 48.56 1.26 -3.71
N VAL A 3 48.88 2.45 -3.24
CA VAL A 3 48.38 2.97 -1.97
C VAL A 3 46.84 2.96 -1.96
N TRP A 4 46.23 3.13 -3.10
CA TRP A 4 44.77 3.10 -3.28
C TRP A 4 44.16 1.76 -2.85
N THR A 5 44.80 0.63 -3.20
CA THR A 5 44.28 -0.69 -2.85
C THR A 5 44.39 -0.93 -1.34
N GLN A 6 45.40 -0.37 -0.70
CA GLN A 6 45.61 -0.51 0.74
C GLN A 6 44.68 0.36 1.57
N VAL A 7 44.19 1.47 1.02
CA VAL A 7 43.28 2.39 1.69
C VAL A 7 41.81 2.10 1.32
N ALA A 8 41.58 1.83 0.04
CA ALA A 8 40.22 1.64 -0.48
C ALA A 8 39.56 0.36 0.05
N VAL A 9 40.31 -0.77 0.09
CA VAL A 9 39.76 -2.06 0.54
C VAL A 9 39.29 -2.04 1.99
N PRO A 10 40.13 -1.58 2.96
CA PRO A 10 39.67 -1.49 4.34
C PRO A 10 38.55 -0.49 4.55
N LEU A 11 38.53 0.61 3.78
CA LEU A 11 37.46 1.63 3.86
C LEU A 11 36.14 1.07 3.40
N VAL A 12 36.13 0.35 2.28
CA VAL A 12 34.90 -0.31 1.78
C VAL A 12 34.39 -1.35 2.76
N ALA A 13 35.30 -2.17 3.31
CA ALA A 13 34.93 -3.17 4.31
C ALA A 13 34.37 -2.51 5.58
N ALA A 14 34.95 -1.39 6.03
CA ALA A 14 34.45 -0.65 7.18
C ALA A 14 33.04 -0.09 6.93
N VAL A 15 32.77 0.42 5.73
CA VAL A 15 31.44 0.92 5.35
C VAL A 15 30.41 -0.22 5.32
N LEU A 16 30.78 -1.37 4.75
CA LEU A 16 29.88 -2.52 4.66
C LEU A 16 29.56 -3.14 6.02
N THR A 17 30.48 -3.06 6.97
CA THR A 17 30.30 -3.62 8.32
C THR A 17 29.89 -2.58 9.35
N SER A 18 29.77 -1.31 8.95
CA SER A 18 29.44 -0.24 9.89
C SER A 18 27.99 -0.31 10.34
N SER A 19 27.75 0.00 11.60
CA SER A 19 26.41 0.09 12.16
C SER A 19 25.59 1.20 11.51
N GLY A 20 26.24 2.21 10.94
CA GLY A 20 25.58 3.29 10.21
C GLY A 20 24.86 2.83 8.96
N LEU A 21 25.44 1.88 8.22
CA LEU A 21 24.79 1.30 7.05
C LEU A 21 23.52 0.56 7.42
N TRP A 22 23.58 -0.25 8.46
CA TRP A 22 22.40 -0.97 8.96
C TRP A 22 21.33 -0.02 9.45
N ALA A 23 21.69 1.07 10.11
CA ALA A 23 20.75 2.09 10.54
C ALA A 23 20.03 2.74 9.35
N VAL A 24 20.76 3.02 8.26
CA VAL A 24 20.16 3.58 7.03
C VAL A 24 19.19 2.58 6.38
N VAL A 25 19.59 1.31 6.29
CA VAL A 25 18.73 0.25 5.73
C VAL A 25 17.47 0.08 6.59
N ALA A 26 17.63 0.04 7.91
CA ALA A 26 16.51 -0.08 8.84
C ALA A 26 15.55 1.10 8.73
N ARG A 27 16.07 2.33 8.64
CA ARG A 27 15.24 3.52 8.46
C ARG A 27 14.43 3.49 7.16
N ARG A 28 15.06 3.03 6.07
CA ARG A 28 14.36 2.91 4.78
C ARG A 28 13.27 1.85 4.84
N ALA A 29 13.52 0.72 5.50
CA ALA A 29 12.53 -0.33 5.69
C ALA A 29 11.37 0.17 6.54
N ASP A 30 11.65 0.84 7.66
CA ASP A 30 10.62 1.42 8.53
C ASP A 30 9.77 2.45 7.80
N LYS A 31 10.41 3.29 6.98
CA LYS A 31 9.73 4.31 6.19
C LYS A 31 8.80 3.67 5.16
N GLY A 32 9.25 2.59 4.51
CA GLY A 32 8.44 1.83 3.57
C GLY A 32 7.23 1.20 4.24
N ASP A 33 7.40 0.64 5.44
CA ASP A 33 6.32 0.06 6.22
C ASP A 33 5.32 1.12 6.68
N ALA A 34 5.79 2.28 7.12
CA ALA A 34 4.94 3.38 7.54
C ALA A 34 4.11 3.90 6.37
N GLN A 35 4.73 4.06 5.21
CA GLN A 35 4.03 4.48 3.99
C GLN A 35 2.98 3.46 3.57
N ARG A 36 3.32 2.18 3.62
CA ARG A 36 2.37 1.10 3.29
C ARG A 36 1.17 1.14 4.23
N LYS A 37 1.40 1.24 5.53
CA LYS A 37 0.33 1.31 6.52
C LYS A 37 -0.57 2.52 6.30
N MET A 38 0.02 3.66 5.97
CA MET A 38 -0.74 4.88 5.67
C MET A 38 -1.58 4.71 4.42
N LEU A 39 -1.02 4.16 3.34
CA LEU A 39 -1.74 3.92 2.09
C LEU A 39 -2.87 2.92 2.29
N VAL A 40 -2.62 1.84 3.01
CA VAL A 40 -3.64 0.84 3.34
C VAL A 40 -4.75 1.48 4.16
N GLY A 41 -4.40 2.31 5.16
CA GLY A 41 -5.38 3.01 5.98
C GLY A 41 -6.22 4.00 5.20
N LEU A 42 -5.59 4.79 4.32
CA LEU A 42 -6.31 5.75 3.47
C LEU A 42 -7.22 5.03 2.48
N ALA A 43 -6.74 3.96 1.87
CA ALA A 43 -7.54 3.14 0.95
C ALA A 43 -8.72 2.49 1.68
N HIS A 44 -8.47 1.96 2.88
CA HIS A 44 -9.53 1.38 3.73
C HIS A 44 -10.65 2.40 3.98
N ASP A 45 -10.29 3.59 4.45
CA ASP A 45 -11.27 4.63 4.74
C ASP A 45 -12.04 5.03 3.49
N ARG A 46 -11.37 5.18 2.37
CA ARG A 46 -12.01 5.57 1.12
C ARG A 46 -12.96 4.48 0.61
N ILE A 47 -12.54 3.22 0.66
CA ILE A 47 -13.37 2.08 0.24
C ILE A 47 -14.62 1.98 1.10
N VAL A 48 -14.46 2.06 2.41
CA VAL A 48 -15.58 1.98 3.35
C VAL A 48 -16.54 3.14 3.13
N HIS A 49 -16.02 4.36 3.02
CA HIS A 49 -16.85 5.55 2.82
C HIS A 49 -17.64 5.49 1.52
N LEU A 50 -16.97 5.25 0.41
CA LEU A 50 -17.64 5.16 -0.90
C LEU A 50 -18.59 3.98 -0.97
N GLY A 51 -18.16 2.83 -0.46
CA GLY A 51 -18.99 1.63 -0.45
C GLY A 51 -20.28 1.83 0.32
N MET A 52 -20.20 2.46 1.48
CA MET A 52 -21.40 2.74 2.29
C MET A 52 -22.32 3.74 1.61
N VAL A 53 -21.78 4.75 0.92
CA VAL A 53 -22.58 5.69 0.14
C VAL A 53 -23.38 4.94 -0.93
N TYR A 54 -22.75 4.00 -1.63
CA TYR A 54 -23.41 3.23 -2.68
C TYR A 54 -24.44 2.26 -2.11
N VAL A 55 -24.11 1.60 -1.02
CA VAL A 55 -25.05 0.68 -0.33
C VAL A 55 -26.28 1.43 0.16
N ASP A 56 -26.09 2.59 0.77
CA ASP A 56 -27.20 3.43 1.27
C ASP A 56 -28.06 3.93 0.12
N ARG A 57 -27.47 4.25 -1.02
CA ARG A 57 -28.17 4.67 -2.22
C ARG A 57 -28.95 3.51 -2.87
N GLY A 58 -28.46 2.28 -2.72
CA GLY A 58 -29.12 1.07 -3.21
C GLY A 58 -28.74 0.64 -4.61
N TYR A 59 -27.80 1.33 -5.27
CA TYR A 59 -27.29 0.95 -6.60
C TYR A 59 -25.90 1.53 -6.80
N ILE A 60 -25.21 1.04 -7.84
CA ILE A 60 -23.88 1.53 -8.23
C ILE A 60 -23.81 1.59 -9.75
N THR A 61 -23.12 2.58 -10.30
CA THR A 61 -22.88 2.64 -11.73
C THR A 61 -21.68 1.78 -12.11
N GLN A 62 -21.57 1.41 -13.38
CA GLN A 62 -20.45 0.64 -13.89
C GLN A 62 -19.11 1.34 -13.61
N ASP A 63 -19.04 2.64 -13.91
CA ASP A 63 -17.83 3.43 -13.69
C ASP A 63 -17.47 3.51 -12.22
N GLU A 64 -18.46 3.68 -11.35
CA GLU A 64 -18.24 3.71 -9.90
C GLU A 64 -17.71 2.38 -9.39
N TYR A 65 -18.25 1.28 -9.90
CA TYR A 65 -17.79 -0.05 -9.51
C TYR A 65 -16.35 -0.30 -9.96
N GLU A 66 -16.02 0.02 -11.20
CA GLU A 66 -14.66 -0.12 -11.72
C GLU A 66 -13.68 0.71 -10.89
N ASN A 67 -14.04 1.95 -10.60
CA ASN A 67 -13.19 2.84 -9.82
C ASN A 67 -12.96 2.29 -8.41
N LEU A 68 -13.99 1.84 -7.74
CA LEU A 68 -13.90 1.29 -6.40
C LEU A 68 -13.14 -0.03 -6.37
N ASN A 69 -13.47 -0.95 -7.27
CA ASN A 69 -12.88 -2.29 -7.28
C ASN A 69 -11.47 -2.32 -7.86
N ASP A 70 -11.27 -1.75 -9.04
CA ASP A 70 -10.02 -1.89 -9.78
C ASP A 70 -8.93 -0.95 -9.29
N TYR A 71 -9.29 0.27 -8.93
CA TYR A 71 -8.33 1.30 -8.55
C TYR A 71 -8.12 1.44 -7.05
N LEU A 72 -9.07 1.00 -6.24
CA LEU A 72 -8.95 1.10 -4.78
C LEU A 72 -8.86 -0.26 -4.11
N TYR A 73 -9.85 -1.13 -4.30
CA TYR A 73 -9.92 -2.38 -3.55
C TYR A 73 -8.88 -3.41 -3.98
N ALA A 74 -8.67 -3.62 -5.28
CA ALA A 74 -7.71 -4.60 -5.76
C ALA A 74 -6.27 -4.29 -5.30
N PRO A 75 -5.77 -3.04 -5.43
CA PRO A 75 -4.48 -2.69 -4.83
C PRO A 75 -4.45 -2.81 -3.32
N TYR A 76 -5.53 -2.43 -2.64
CA TYR A 76 -5.66 -2.56 -1.19
C TYR A 76 -5.51 -4.01 -0.73
N GLU A 77 -6.18 -4.93 -1.41
CA GLU A 77 -6.10 -6.36 -1.12
C GLU A 77 -4.69 -6.90 -1.35
N LYS A 78 -4.04 -6.49 -2.43
CA LYS A 78 -2.66 -6.87 -2.75
C LYS A 78 -1.66 -6.39 -1.71
N MET A 79 -1.95 -5.27 -1.06
CA MET A 79 -1.11 -4.73 0.02
C MET A 79 -1.40 -5.37 1.37
N GLY A 80 -2.25 -6.40 1.40
CA GLY A 80 -2.59 -7.11 2.62
C GLY A 80 -3.77 -6.54 3.38
N GLY A 81 -4.55 -5.65 2.76
CA GLY A 81 -5.75 -5.10 3.37
C GLY A 81 -6.87 -6.13 3.48
N ASN A 82 -7.58 -6.09 4.59
CA ASN A 82 -8.72 -6.99 4.84
C ASN A 82 -9.68 -6.34 5.86
N GLY A 83 -10.66 -7.11 6.33
CA GLY A 83 -11.57 -6.66 7.38
C GLY A 83 -12.76 -5.87 6.86
N SER A 84 -13.02 -4.69 7.43
CA SER A 84 -14.23 -3.90 7.14
C SER A 84 -14.38 -3.55 5.66
N ALA A 85 -13.29 -3.20 4.97
CA ALA A 85 -13.33 -2.88 3.55
C ALA A 85 -13.77 -4.08 2.71
N LYS A 86 -13.33 -5.28 3.07
CA LYS A 86 -13.74 -6.51 2.40
C LYS A 86 -15.25 -6.73 2.55
N ARG A 87 -15.77 -6.55 3.77
CA ARG A 87 -17.21 -6.69 4.03
C ARG A 87 -18.04 -5.68 3.23
N VAL A 88 -17.58 -4.44 3.19
CA VAL A 88 -18.24 -3.39 2.43
C VAL A 88 -18.24 -3.73 0.94
N MET A 89 -17.13 -4.24 0.41
CA MET A 89 -17.07 -4.66 -0.99
C MET A 89 -18.02 -5.83 -1.29
N GLU A 90 -18.18 -6.75 -0.37
CA GLU A 90 -19.15 -7.83 -0.53
C GLU A 90 -20.57 -7.29 -0.65
N GLU A 91 -20.94 -6.30 0.15
CA GLU A 91 -22.24 -5.62 0.06
C GLU A 91 -22.38 -4.85 -1.27
N VAL A 92 -21.32 -4.14 -1.70
CA VAL A 92 -21.31 -3.41 -2.96
C VAL A 92 -21.54 -4.35 -4.14
N ARG A 93 -20.93 -5.55 -4.11
CA ARG A 93 -21.08 -6.53 -5.19
C ARG A 93 -22.50 -7.05 -5.36
N ARG A 94 -23.32 -6.92 -4.32
CA ARG A 94 -24.73 -7.30 -4.36
C ARG A 94 -25.63 -6.21 -4.93
N LEU A 95 -25.11 -5.00 -5.10
CA LEU A 95 -25.90 -3.89 -5.61
C LEU A 95 -26.20 -4.04 -7.10
N PRO A 96 -27.40 -3.61 -7.55
CA PRO A 96 -27.68 -3.56 -8.98
C PRO A 96 -26.80 -2.51 -9.66
N ILE A 97 -26.32 -2.85 -10.86
CA ILE A 97 -25.45 -1.97 -11.64
C ILE A 97 -26.30 -1.19 -12.63
N HIS A 98 -26.26 0.13 -12.52
CA HIS A 98 -26.93 1.03 -13.44
C HIS A 98 -25.97 1.48 -14.54
N LYS A 99 -26.40 1.43 -15.77
CA LYS A 99 -25.64 1.89 -16.92
C LYS A 99 -25.88 3.38 -17.12
N ILE A 100 -25.05 4.18 -16.50
CA ILE A 100 -25.05 5.61 -16.80
C ILE A 100 -23.62 6.10 -16.81
#